data_0cb6fb965c51a79e3d7e9995f439a948
#
_entry.id   0cb6fb965c51a79e3d7e9995f439a948
#
_cell.length_a   1.000
_cell.length_b   1.000
_cell.length_c   1.000
_cell.angle_alpha   90.00
_cell.angle_beta   90.00
_cell.angle_gamma   90.00
#
_symmetry.space_group_name_H-M   'P 1'
#
loop_
_entity.id
_entity.type
_entity.pdbx_description
1 polymer ?
#
loop_
_entity_poly.entity_id
_entity_poly.type
_entity_poly.pdbx_seq_one_letter_code
_entity_poly.pdbx_strand_id
1 'polypeptide(L)'
;GLGDVYKRQLLECQLFAESINKLNIQNKLPTSIICDACDVDEVRFTRRVAQSIESWPWNNSQINSYHKADDQFLVVGLASILAKQARDKAIQDIQETLDFPIGSGYPSDAITIAAVHSMIDPVPHEQLRWSWSTVERIWKENHSTNVPIRTITNGQQKTLF
;
A
#
# COMPACT_ATOMS: atom_id res chain seq x y z
N GLY A 1 -17.40 4.88 -6.32
CA GLY A 1 -17.86 4.64 -7.71
C GLY A 1 -16.86 3.81 -8.51
N LEU A 2 -17.20 3.42 -9.77
CA LEU A 2 -16.33 2.64 -10.66
C LEU A 2 -14.94 3.28 -10.86
N GLY A 3 -14.87 4.61 -10.88
CA GLY A 3 -13.62 5.36 -11.00
C GLY A 3 -12.68 5.18 -9.79
N ASP A 4 -13.20 4.99 -8.61
CA ASP A 4 -12.39 4.83 -7.40
C ASP A 4 -11.79 3.42 -7.32
N VAL A 5 -12.54 2.40 -7.76
CA VAL A 5 -12.05 1.02 -7.87
C VAL A 5 -10.90 0.96 -8.89
N TYR A 6 -11.06 1.61 -10.04
CA TYR A 6 -10.02 1.66 -11.08
C TYR A 6 -8.74 2.36 -10.59
N LYS A 7 -8.87 3.52 -9.92
CA LYS A 7 -7.72 4.23 -9.32
C LYS A 7 -6.99 3.39 -8.28
N ARG A 8 -7.74 2.68 -7.45
CA ARG A 8 -7.18 1.78 -6.44
C ARG A 8 -6.40 0.64 -7.08
N GLN A 9 -6.95 0.00 -8.11
CA GLN A 9 -6.25 -1.08 -8.83
C GLN A 9 -4.95 -0.60 -9.49
N LEU A 10 -4.93 0.60 -10.07
CA LEU A 10 -3.72 1.19 -10.63
C LEU A 10 -2.67 1.45 -9.56
N LEU A 11 -3.07 1.99 -8.41
CA LEU A 11 -2.17 2.22 -7.29
C LEU A 11 -1.56 0.92 -6.78
N GLU A 12 -2.36 -0.14 -6.66
CA GLU A 12 -1.87 -1.46 -6.26
C GLU A 12 -0.83 -1.99 -7.25
N CYS A 13 -1.07 -1.91 -8.56
CA CYS A 13 -0.08 -2.28 -9.58
C CYS A 13 1.22 -1.50 -9.46
N GLN A 14 1.15 -0.19 -9.18
CA GLN A 14 2.34 0.65 -8.97
C GLN A 14 3.13 0.22 -7.73
N LEU A 15 2.46 -0.07 -6.61
CA LEU A 15 3.11 -0.52 -5.38
C LEU A 15 3.81 -1.88 -5.55
N PHE A 16 3.20 -2.81 -6.31
CA PHE A 16 3.87 -4.06 -6.69
C PHE A 16 5.12 -3.79 -7.51
N ALA A 17 5.02 -2.95 -8.54
CA ALA A 17 6.17 -2.61 -9.39
C ALA A 17 7.29 -1.90 -8.61
N GLU A 18 6.97 -0.96 -7.72
CA GLU A 18 7.95 -0.31 -6.84
C GLU A 18 8.68 -1.33 -5.95
N SER A 19 7.98 -2.31 -5.40
CA SER A 19 8.58 -3.37 -4.60
C SER A 19 9.52 -4.23 -5.42
N ILE A 20 9.14 -4.55 -6.66
CA ILE A 20 9.94 -5.34 -7.60
C ILE A 20 11.17 -4.54 -8.06
N ASN A 21 11.03 -3.25 -8.35
CA ASN A 21 12.12 -2.36 -8.74
C ASN A 21 13.20 -2.26 -7.64
N LYS A 22 12.81 -2.29 -6.36
CA LYS A 22 13.76 -2.32 -5.24
C LYS A 22 14.63 -3.57 -5.22
N LEU A 23 14.15 -4.71 -5.71
CA LEU A 23 14.94 -5.94 -5.84
C LEU A 23 16.01 -5.80 -6.92
N ASN A 24 15.71 -5.09 -8.02
CA ASN A 24 16.65 -4.85 -9.11
C ASN A 24 17.86 -3.99 -8.67
N ILE A 25 17.64 -3.01 -7.78
CA ILE A 25 18.71 -2.15 -7.25
C ILE A 25 19.79 -2.97 -6.50
N GLN A 26 19.44 -4.15 -6.00
CA GLN A 26 20.36 -5.05 -5.29
C GLN A 26 21.13 -6.00 -6.23
N ASN A 27 21.04 -5.84 -7.55
CA ASN A 27 21.61 -6.74 -8.56
C ASN A 27 21.20 -8.21 -8.43
N LYS A 28 20.03 -8.47 -7.86
CA LYS A 28 19.44 -9.79 -7.71
C LYS A 28 18.14 -9.86 -8.51
N LEU A 29 18.26 -10.17 -9.79
CA LEU A 29 17.08 -10.37 -10.63
C LEU A 29 16.43 -11.72 -10.33
N PRO A 30 15.16 -11.75 -9.92
CA PRO A 30 14.43 -13.00 -9.74
C PRO A 30 14.17 -13.65 -11.09
N THR A 31 14.22 -14.98 -11.15
CA THR A 31 13.83 -15.74 -12.34
C THR A 31 12.31 -15.84 -12.49
N SER A 32 11.58 -15.80 -11.37
CA SER A 32 10.12 -15.84 -11.34
C SER A 32 9.58 -14.86 -10.31
N ILE A 33 8.59 -14.08 -10.72
CA ILE A 33 7.84 -13.16 -9.89
C ILE A 33 6.39 -13.66 -9.86
N ILE A 34 5.85 -13.91 -8.68
CA ILE A 34 4.46 -14.33 -8.49
C ILE A 34 3.75 -13.26 -7.69
N CYS A 35 2.67 -12.70 -8.26
CA CYS A 35 1.84 -11.69 -7.61
C CYS A 35 0.49 -12.28 -7.21
N ASP A 36 -0.01 -11.89 -6.04
CA ASP A 36 -1.41 -12.11 -5.68
C ASP A 36 -2.27 -11.05 -6.36
N ALA A 37 -3.17 -11.48 -7.26
CA ALA A 37 -3.89 -10.57 -8.14
C ALA A 37 -5.02 -9.86 -7.39
N CYS A 38 -4.98 -8.55 -7.36
CA CYS A 38 -6.04 -7.68 -6.81
C CYS A 38 -7.09 -7.27 -7.88
N ASP A 39 -6.99 -7.78 -9.09
CA ASP A 39 -7.91 -7.55 -10.21
C ASP A 39 -8.71 -8.83 -10.50
N VAL A 40 -9.92 -8.69 -11.04
CA VAL A 40 -10.72 -9.84 -11.51
C VAL A 40 -10.10 -10.53 -12.72
N ASP A 41 -9.17 -9.88 -13.41
CA ASP A 41 -8.43 -10.39 -14.58
C ASP A 41 -6.93 -10.45 -14.24
N GLU A 42 -6.43 -11.68 -14.02
CA GLU A 42 -5.03 -11.95 -13.67
C GLU A 42 -4.05 -11.50 -14.75
N VAL A 43 -4.41 -11.68 -16.03
CA VAL A 43 -3.55 -11.31 -17.16
C VAL A 43 -3.45 -9.79 -17.28
N ARG A 44 -4.57 -9.10 -17.12
CA ARG A 44 -4.61 -7.62 -17.11
C ARG A 44 -3.79 -7.07 -15.94
N PHE A 45 -3.91 -7.65 -14.75
CA PHE A 45 -3.13 -7.27 -13.58
C PHE A 45 -1.63 -7.46 -13.83
N THR A 46 -1.21 -8.65 -14.28
CA THR A 46 0.19 -8.96 -14.64
C THR A 46 0.75 -7.93 -15.60
N ARG A 47 0.03 -7.63 -16.68
CA ARG A 47 0.47 -6.65 -17.69
C ARG A 47 0.64 -5.25 -17.11
N ARG A 48 -0.27 -4.80 -16.26
CA ARG A 48 -0.19 -3.48 -15.61
C ARG A 48 1.00 -3.38 -14.66
N VAL A 49 1.25 -4.40 -13.86
CA VAL A 49 2.43 -4.47 -13.00
C VAL A 49 3.70 -4.44 -13.85
N ALA A 50 3.79 -5.30 -14.86
CA ALA A 50 4.96 -5.38 -15.76
C ALA A 50 5.26 -4.04 -16.46
N GLN A 51 4.25 -3.29 -16.88
CA GLN A 51 4.42 -1.99 -17.52
C GLN A 51 5.02 -0.93 -16.60
N SER A 52 4.92 -1.11 -15.29
CA SER A 52 5.47 -0.19 -14.28
C SER A 52 6.82 -0.64 -13.71
N ILE A 53 7.32 -1.81 -14.13
CA ILE A 53 8.65 -2.31 -13.74
C ILE A 53 9.70 -1.66 -14.65
N GLU A 54 10.72 -1.08 -14.01
CA GLU A 54 11.83 -0.45 -14.72
C GLU A 54 12.62 -1.47 -15.57
N SER A 55 12.88 -1.10 -16.82
CA SER A 55 13.64 -1.92 -17.76
C SER A 55 13.07 -3.33 -18.02
N TRP A 56 11.77 -3.53 -17.78
CA TRP A 56 11.11 -4.79 -18.14
C TRP A 56 10.98 -4.94 -19.67
N PRO A 57 11.16 -6.15 -20.26
CA PRO A 57 11.43 -7.43 -19.61
C PRO A 57 12.91 -7.65 -19.26
N TRP A 58 13.15 -8.28 -18.09
CA TRP A 58 14.48 -8.69 -17.68
C TRP A 58 14.85 -10.06 -18.27
N ASN A 59 16.13 -10.24 -18.64
CA ASN A 59 16.60 -11.53 -19.13
C ASN A 59 16.38 -12.64 -18.07
N ASN A 60 15.83 -13.74 -18.52
CA ASN A 60 15.53 -14.94 -17.71
C ASN A 60 14.53 -14.69 -16.56
N SER A 61 13.76 -13.61 -16.58
CA SER A 61 12.71 -13.33 -15.60
C SER A 61 11.34 -13.45 -16.22
N GLN A 62 10.39 -13.97 -15.45
CA GLN A 62 8.98 -14.01 -15.81
C GLN A 62 8.11 -13.51 -14.66
N ILE A 63 6.97 -12.92 -14.98
CA ILE A 63 5.98 -12.45 -14.02
C ILE A 63 4.62 -13.09 -14.31
N ASN A 64 3.97 -13.57 -13.28
CA ASN A 64 2.62 -14.12 -13.34
C ASN A 64 1.82 -13.64 -12.11
N SER A 65 0.52 -13.53 -12.29
CA SER A 65 -0.39 -13.18 -11.20
C SER A 65 -1.51 -14.21 -11.13
N TYR A 66 -1.91 -14.56 -9.91
CA TYR A 66 -2.97 -15.52 -9.65
C TYR A 66 -3.86 -15.01 -8.53
N HIS A 67 -5.16 -15.30 -8.62
CA HIS A 67 -6.07 -15.05 -7.51
C HIS A 67 -5.73 -15.97 -6.34
N LYS A 68 -5.68 -15.42 -5.13
CA LYS A 68 -5.31 -16.15 -3.91
C LYS A 68 -3.98 -16.89 -4.07
N ALA A 69 -2.99 -16.19 -4.61
CA ALA A 69 -1.66 -16.76 -4.81
C ALA A 69 -1.00 -17.17 -3.49
N ASP A 70 -1.34 -16.53 -2.39
CA ASP A 70 -0.89 -16.87 -1.04
C ASP A 70 -1.37 -18.25 -0.57
N ASP A 71 -2.54 -18.72 -1.03
CA ASP A 71 -3.06 -20.07 -0.78
C ASP A 71 -2.41 -21.12 -1.70
N GLN A 72 -2.01 -20.71 -2.90
CA GLN A 72 -1.52 -21.63 -3.93
C GLN A 72 0.01 -21.82 -3.93
N PHE A 73 0.74 -20.78 -3.54
CA PHE A 73 2.20 -20.76 -3.57
C PHE A 73 2.75 -20.47 -2.18
N LEU A 74 3.44 -21.44 -1.59
CA LEU A 74 4.03 -21.31 -0.25
C LEU A 74 4.91 -20.05 -0.12
N VAL A 75 5.68 -19.70 -1.14
CA VAL A 75 6.54 -18.51 -1.12
C VAL A 75 5.72 -17.22 -1.02
N VAL A 76 4.55 -17.16 -1.65
CA VAL A 76 3.63 -15.99 -1.57
C VAL A 76 2.98 -15.94 -0.19
N GLY A 77 2.53 -17.09 0.35
CA GLY A 77 2.00 -17.17 1.71
C GLY A 77 3.01 -16.71 2.76
N LEU A 78 4.27 -17.14 2.66
CA LEU A 78 5.35 -16.68 3.54
C LEU A 78 5.62 -15.18 3.40
N ALA A 79 5.65 -14.67 2.18
CA ALA A 79 5.82 -13.23 1.92
C ALA A 79 4.67 -12.41 2.53
N SER A 80 3.43 -12.89 2.43
CA SER A 80 2.25 -12.29 3.05
C SER A 80 2.35 -12.22 4.57
N ILE A 81 2.80 -13.28 5.22
CA ILE A 81 3.02 -13.33 6.68
C ILE A 81 4.10 -12.30 7.08
N LEU A 82 5.23 -12.27 6.38
CA LEU A 82 6.32 -11.31 6.67
C LEU A 82 5.86 -9.87 6.47
N ALA A 83 5.11 -9.58 5.42
CA ALA A 83 4.57 -8.24 5.15
C ALA A 83 3.60 -7.81 6.27
N LYS A 84 2.75 -8.73 6.75
CA LYS A 84 1.84 -8.47 7.87
C LYS A 84 2.60 -8.18 9.15
N GLN A 85 3.62 -8.98 9.49
CA GLN A 85 4.45 -8.75 10.68
C GLN A 85 5.18 -7.41 10.61
N ALA A 86 5.76 -7.07 9.46
CA ALA A 86 6.43 -5.79 9.25
C ALA A 86 5.45 -4.61 9.43
N ARG A 87 4.22 -4.75 8.92
CA ARG A 87 3.16 -3.76 9.09
C ARG A 87 2.74 -3.62 10.56
N ASP A 88 2.50 -4.73 11.25
CA ASP A 88 2.05 -4.72 12.65
C ASP A 88 3.13 -4.09 13.54
N LYS A 89 4.42 -4.42 13.29
CA LYS A 89 5.54 -3.76 13.97
C LYS A 89 5.56 -2.26 13.72
N ALA A 90 5.36 -1.84 12.51
CA ALA A 90 5.38 -0.44 12.15
C ALA A 90 4.20 0.34 12.78
N ILE A 91 3.01 -0.29 12.93
CA ILE A 91 1.89 0.25 13.70
C ILE A 91 2.29 0.43 15.17
N GLN A 92 2.96 -0.58 15.75
CA GLN A 92 3.44 -0.50 17.12
C GLN A 92 4.47 0.62 17.30
N ASP A 93 5.44 0.76 16.38
CA ASP A 93 6.43 1.83 16.41
C ASP A 93 5.76 3.23 16.38
N ILE A 94 4.69 3.40 15.60
CA ILE A 94 3.88 4.65 15.59
C ILE A 94 3.16 4.83 16.93
N GLN A 95 2.54 3.77 17.46
CA GLN A 95 1.84 3.82 18.74
C GLN A 95 2.74 4.33 19.87
N GLU A 96 4.02 3.95 19.85
CA GLU A 96 5.01 4.38 20.86
C GLU A 96 5.30 5.90 20.81
N THR A 97 5.00 6.55 19.67
CA THR A 97 5.19 8.01 19.51
C THR A 97 3.96 8.84 19.89
N LEU A 98 2.83 8.20 20.16
CA LEU A 98 1.56 8.84 20.42
C LEU A 98 1.02 8.48 21.80
N ASP A 99 0.37 9.41 22.45
CA ASP A 99 -0.22 9.29 23.79
C ASP A 99 -1.67 8.77 23.80
N PHE A 100 -2.20 8.41 22.64
CA PHE A 100 -3.53 7.84 22.46
C PHE A 100 -3.49 6.57 21.60
N PRO A 101 -4.46 5.63 21.76
CA PRO A 101 -4.48 4.39 21.01
C PRO A 101 -4.81 4.62 19.53
N ILE A 102 -4.07 3.96 18.63
CA ILE A 102 -4.30 4.04 17.17
C ILE A 102 -4.95 2.79 16.59
N GLY A 103 -5.10 1.74 17.39
CA GLY A 103 -5.72 0.48 16.96
C GLY A 103 -4.88 -0.30 15.95
N SER A 104 -5.57 -1.13 15.18
CA SER A 104 -4.92 -2.03 14.20
C SER A 104 -4.52 -1.36 12.89
N GLY A 105 -4.93 -0.11 12.66
CA GLY A 105 -4.71 0.60 11.39
C GLY A 105 -5.63 0.17 10.24
N TYR A 106 -6.67 -0.61 10.51
CA TYR A 106 -7.68 -0.97 9.51
C TYR A 106 -8.94 -0.11 9.62
N PRO A 107 -9.61 0.21 8.49
CA PRO A 107 -10.82 1.03 8.50
C PRO A 107 -12.03 0.36 9.17
N SER A 108 -11.97 -0.94 9.43
CA SER A 108 -12.98 -1.70 10.19
C SER A 108 -12.81 -1.61 11.70
N ASP A 109 -11.69 -1.06 12.18
CA ASP A 109 -11.38 -0.92 13.59
C ASP A 109 -11.86 0.46 14.10
N ALA A 110 -12.77 0.46 15.05
CA ALA A 110 -13.32 1.68 15.62
C ALA A 110 -12.25 2.54 16.34
N ILE A 111 -11.25 1.91 16.96
CA ILE A 111 -10.13 2.61 17.60
C ILE A 111 -9.30 3.34 16.55
N THR A 112 -9.02 2.70 15.42
CA THR A 112 -8.32 3.33 14.30
C THR A 112 -9.11 4.51 13.73
N ILE A 113 -10.42 4.40 13.58
CA ILE A 113 -11.25 5.50 13.11
C ILE A 113 -11.23 6.68 14.10
N ALA A 114 -11.34 6.42 15.40
CA ALA A 114 -11.24 7.44 16.43
C ALA A 114 -9.85 8.14 16.41
N ALA A 115 -8.77 7.37 16.23
CA ALA A 115 -7.42 7.92 16.09
C ALA A 115 -7.30 8.84 14.87
N VAL A 116 -7.84 8.44 13.72
CA VAL A 116 -7.84 9.30 12.51
C VAL A 116 -8.56 10.62 12.78
N HIS A 117 -9.70 10.61 13.46
CA HIS A 117 -10.39 11.84 13.86
C HIS A 117 -9.50 12.77 14.73
N SER A 118 -8.71 12.19 15.64
CA SER A 118 -7.79 12.96 16.49
C SER A 118 -6.55 13.48 15.75
N MET A 119 -6.21 12.87 14.62
CA MET A 119 -4.99 13.14 13.85
C MET A 119 -5.24 13.99 12.59
N ILE A 120 -6.47 14.44 12.35
CA ILE A 120 -6.81 15.06 11.06
C ILE A 120 -6.74 16.59 11.08
N ASP A 121 -6.89 17.23 12.23
CA ASP A 121 -6.97 18.67 12.38
C ASP A 121 -5.73 19.29 13.07
N PRO A 122 -5.32 20.51 12.66
CA PRO A 122 -5.80 21.35 11.56
C PRO A 122 -5.27 20.91 10.18
N VAL A 123 -4.34 19.98 10.17
CA VAL A 123 -3.75 19.35 8.98
C VAL A 123 -3.54 17.88 9.32
N PRO A 124 -3.80 16.95 8.40
CA PRO A 124 -3.60 15.55 8.70
C PRO A 124 -2.18 15.26 9.18
N HIS A 125 -2.06 14.50 10.27
CA HIS A 125 -0.79 14.17 10.89
C HIS A 125 0.14 13.46 9.90
N GLU A 126 1.46 13.65 10.04
CA GLU A 126 2.46 13.10 9.12
C GLU A 126 2.46 11.56 9.03
N GLN A 127 2.05 10.87 10.09
CA GLN A 127 1.92 9.41 10.10
C GLN A 127 0.68 8.90 9.36
N LEU A 128 -0.28 9.74 9.03
CA LEU A 128 -1.43 9.36 8.22
C LEU A 128 -1.05 9.30 6.73
N ARG A 129 -1.62 8.34 6.03
CA ARG A 129 -1.63 8.32 4.57
C ARG A 129 -2.74 9.25 4.07
N TRP A 130 -2.39 10.48 3.68
CA TRP A 130 -3.34 11.53 3.31
C TRP A 130 -4.25 11.15 2.13
N SER A 131 -3.77 10.28 1.23
CA SER A 131 -4.56 9.76 0.10
C SER A 131 -5.47 8.57 0.48
N TRP A 132 -5.55 8.20 1.75
CA TRP A 132 -6.44 7.14 2.18
C TRP A 132 -7.90 7.62 2.18
N SER A 133 -8.80 6.84 1.55
CA SER A 133 -10.21 7.20 1.41
C SER A 133 -10.92 7.46 2.75
N THR A 134 -10.47 6.82 3.83
CA THR A 134 -10.95 7.08 5.18
C THR A 134 -10.55 8.48 5.66
N VAL A 135 -9.31 8.90 5.40
CA VAL A 135 -8.84 10.26 5.72
C VAL A 135 -9.60 11.29 4.89
N GLU A 136 -9.77 11.05 3.58
CA GLU A 136 -10.56 11.94 2.71
C GLU A 136 -12.01 12.07 3.18
N ARG A 137 -12.65 10.98 3.61
CA ARG A 137 -14.01 10.99 4.12
C ARG A 137 -14.12 11.81 5.41
N ILE A 138 -13.27 11.52 6.40
CA ILE A 138 -13.29 12.20 7.70
C ILE A 138 -12.91 13.67 7.54
N TRP A 139 -11.97 14.01 6.64
CA TRP A 139 -11.64 15.38 6.32
C TRP A 139 -12.87 16.16 5.83
N LYS A 140 -13.62 15.57 4.88
CA LYS A 140 -14.83 16.18 4.30
C LYS A 140 -15.98 16.32 5.31
N GLU A 141 -16.01 15.51 6.37
CA GLU A 141 -16.99 15.66 7.46
C GLU A 141 -16.73 16.93 8.27
N ASN A 142 -15.46 17.37 8.38
CA ASN A 142 -15.03 18.52 9.20
C ASN A 142 -14.71 19.76 8.37
N HIS A 143 -14.44 19.60 7.07
CA HIS A 143 -13.98 20.69 6.19
C HIS A 143 -14.74 20.69 4.86
N SER A 144 -15.00 21.87 4.33
CA SER A 144 -15.59 22.06 2.98
C SER A 144 -14.57 21.96 1.84
N THR A 145 -13.30 21.71 2.16
CA THR A 145 -12.19 21.63 1.20
C THR A 145 -11.74 20.19 0.98
N ASN A 146 -10.95 19.96 -0.06
CA ASN A 146 -10.25 18.67 -0.21
C ASN A 146 -9.09 18.57 0.79
N VAL A 147 -8.66 17.32 1.09
CA VAL A 147 -7.43 17.09 1.85
C VAL A 147 -6.27 17.84 1.20
N PRO A 148 -5.46 18.58 1.98
CA PRO A 148 -4.29 19.27 1.43
C PRO A 148 -3.35 18.33 0.69
N ILE A 149 -2.65 18.83 -0.32
CA ILE A 149 -1.62 18.06 -1.00
C ILE A 149 -0.37 18.07 -0.12
N ARG A 150 0.10 16.87 0.24
CA ARG A 150 1.35 16.73 0.98
C ARG A 150 2.52 17.10 0.08
N THR A 151 3.21 18.19 0.38
CA THR A 151 4.46 18.55 -0.29
C THR A 151 5.56 17.61 0.24
N ILE A 152 6.01 16.68 -0.58
CA ILE A 152 7.10 15.76 -0.24
C ILE A 152 8.42 16.54 -0.40
N THR A 153 9.00 16.98 0.69
CA THR A 153 10.42 17.37 0.72
C THR A 153 11.25 16.08 0.75
N ASN A 154 11.94 15.83 -0.34
CA ASN A 154 12.90 14.75 -0.61
C ASN A 154 13.16 13.74 0.51
N GLY A 155 12.74 12.50 0.29
CA GLY A 155 13.56 11.35 0.69
C GLY A 155 13.02 10.38 1.70
N GLN A 156 11.84 10.48 2.31
CA GLN A 156 11.30 9.37 3.11
C GLN A 156 9.79 9.47 3.30
N GLN A 157 9.03 8.83 2.44
CA GLN A 157 7.65 8.54 2.75
C GLN A 157 7.59 7.21 3.51
N LYS A 158 7.70 7.26 4.83
CA LYS A 158 7.27 6.18 5.73
C LYS A 158 5.87 6.51 6.24
N THR A 159 4.86 6.41 5.38
CA THR A 159 3.47 6.44 5.79
C THR A 159 2.89 5.05 5.62
N LEU A 160 2.34 4.51 6.68
CA LEU A 160 1.80 3.15 6.76
C LEU A 160 0.29 3.09 6.61
N PHE A 161 -0.38 4.23 6.55
CA PHE A 161 -1.82 4.35 6.36
C PHE A 161 -2.15 5.12 5.11
#